data_4b34e98f78b13842727833c783ba8906
#
_entry.id   4b34e98f78b13842727833c783ba8906
#
_cell.length_a   1.000
_cell.length_b   1.000
_cell.length_c   1.000
_cell.angle_alpha   90.00
_cell.angle_beta   90.00
_cell.angle_gamma   90.00
#
_symmetry.space_group_name_H-M   'P 1'
#
loop_
_entity.id
_entity.type
_entity.pdbx_description
1 polymer ?
#
loop_
_entity_poly.entity_id
_entity_poly.type
_entity_poly.pdbx_seq_one_letter_code
_entity_poly.pdbx_strand_id
1 'polypeptide(L)'
;MSDLFNDSNESFYDPSQDENKFVIIPEGTYEAHVKGLELKENIVVRAKFLCDIFSPVFKIASGEFKGKTVKSKGFFRFKSPDKEKYPDLSDNSGSNKGYMRFIEALGIKPESKEVDGNTIYKLPFVKSYDIEGSPCIIKVEHDKWTNNDGEEVVMPKAMNIFEWKEGKADTSDLPF
;
A
#
# COMPACT_ATOMS: atom_id res chain seq x y z
N MET A 1 -33.58 28.02 23.81
CA MET A 1 -32.67 26.92 23.44
C MET A 1 -32.70 26.61 21.95
N SER A 2 -33.84 26.69 21.31
CA SER A 2 -33.94 26.47 19.86
C SER A 2 -33.19 27.51 19.01
N ASP A 3 -33.02 28.72 19.54
CA ASP A 3 -32.37 29.81 18.79
C ASP A 3 -30.81 29.65 18.68
N LEU A 4 -30.23 28.87 19.58
CA LEU A 4 -28.76 28.56 19.54
C LEU A 4 -28.37 27.74 18.33
N PHE A 5 -29.30 27.03 17.72
CA PHE A 5 -29.01 26.13 16.60
C PHE A 5 -29.52 26.66 15.24
N ASN A 6 -30.03 27.89 15.22
CA ASN A 6 -30.62 28.50 14.02
C ASN A 6 -29.72 29.52 13.33
N ASP A 7 -28.55 29.82 13.89
CA ASP A 7 -27.60 30.74 13.26
C ASP A 7 -26.79 30.02 12.21
N SER A 8 -26.96 30.39 10.95
CA SER A 8 -26.26 29.77 9.82
C SER A 8 -24.75 30.04 9.77
N ASN A 9 -24.26 30.95 10.60
CA ASN A 9 -22.84 31.31 10.68
C ASN A 9 -22.10 30.58 11.83
N GLU A 10 -22.80 29.84 12.66
CA GLU A 10 -22.17 29.10 13.75
C GLU A 10 -21.75 27.70 13.31
N SER A 11 -20.60 27.27 13.83
CA SER A 11 -20.11 25.92 13.64
C SER A 11 -20.38 25.08 14.87
N PHE A 12 -20.83 23.87 14.66
CA PHE A 12 -21.17 22.93 15.73
C PHE A 12 -20.34 21.66 15.63
N TYR A 13 -20.02 21.09 16.76
CA TYR A 13 -19.42 19.77 16.84
C TYR A 13 -20.50 18.76 17.21
N ASP A 14 -20.68 17.77 16.34
CA ASP A 14 -21.57 16.65 16.60
C ASP A 14 -20.74 15.38 16.71
N PRO A 15 -20.52 14.86 17.93
CA PRO A 15 -19.69 13.66 18.11
C PRO A 15 -20.26 12.42 17.43
N SER A 16 -21.57 12.36 17.17
CA SER A 16 -22.17 11.24 16.44
C SER A 16 -21.70 11.15 14.97
N GLN A 17 -21.29 12.28 14.40
CA GLN A 17 -20.70 12.32 13.04
C GLN A 17 -19.28 11.80 13.01
N ASP A 18 -18.57 11.84 14.14
CA ASP A 18 -17.19 11.36 14.24
C ASP A 18 -17.10 9.87 14.57
N GLU A 19 -18.06 9.29 15.23
CA GLU A 19 -18.11 7.87 15.59
C GLU A 19 -18.05 6.96 14.35
N ASN A 20 -18.50 7.43 13.21
CA ASN A 20 -18.50 6.68 11.95
C ASN A 20 -17.20 6.77 11.15
N LYS A 21 -16.23 7.59 11.60
CA LYS A 21 -14.98 7.82 10.85
C LYS A 21 -13.88 6.80 11.13
N PHE A 22 -13.95 6.12 12.27
CA PHE A 22 -12.97 5.13 12.68
C PHE A 22 -13.55 3.72 12.65
N VAL A 23 -13.66 3.15 11.45
CA VAL A 23 -13.96 1.73 11.31
C VAL A 23 -12.64 1.00 11.10
N ILE A 24 -12.30 0.09 12.03
CA ILE A 24 -11.20 -0.83 11.83
C ILE A 24 -11.67 -1.88 10.83
N ILE A 25 -11.05 -1.88 9.65
CA ILE A 25 -11.37 -2.86 8.62
C ILE A 25 -10.88 -4.23 9.08
N PRO A 26 -11.75 -5.26 9.14
CA PRO A 26 -11.34 -6.58 9.57
C PRO A 26 -10.27 -7.21 8.68
N GLU A 27 -9.48 -8.10 9.26
CA GLU A 27 -8.56 -8.92 8.48
C GLU A 27 -9.34 -9.73 7.44
N GLY A 28 -8.80 -9.82 6.24
CA GLY A 28 -9.44 -10.53 5.15
C GLY A 28 -8.98 -10.04 3.79
N THR A 29 -9.67 -10.49 2.77
CA THR A 29 -9.38 -10.18 1.37
C THR A 29 -10.49 -9.30 0.81
N TYR A 30 -10.10 -8.24 0.12
CA TYR A 30 -11.03 -7.23 -0.39
C TYR A 30 -10.71 -6.88 -1.83
N GLU A 31 -11.76 -6.68 -2.61
CA GLU A 31 -11.63 -6.01 -3.91
C GLU A 31 -11.38 -4.52 -3.66
N ALA A 32 -10.41 -3.95 -4.34
CA ALA A 32 -10.01 -2.57 -4.14
C ALA A 32 -9.49 -1.95 -5.43
N HIS A 33 -9.29 -0.66 -5.40
CA HIS A 33 -8.53 0.04 -6.42
C HIS A 33 -7.53 0.99 -5.77
N VAL A 34 -6.49 1.32 -6.51
CA VAL A 34 -5.48 2.24 -6.02
C VAL A 34 -6.06 3.65 -5.99
N LYS A 35 -6.05 4.28 -4.82
CA LYS A 35 -6.46 5.68 -4.64
C LYS A 35 -5.31 6.64 -4.90
N GLY A 36 -4.10 6.25 -4.50
CA GLY A 36 -2.90 7.06 -4.65
C GLY A 36 -1.67 6.29 -4.23
N LEU A 37 -0.53 6.93 -4.32
CA LEU A 37 0.77 6.34 -4.01
C LEU A 37 1.61 7.33 -3.22
N GLU A 38 2.07 6.91 -2.05
CA GLU A 38 3.11 7.61 -1.30
C GLU A 38 4.47 7.03 -1.71
N LEU A 39 5.44 7.88 -1.98
CA LEU A 39 6.76 7.49 -2.41
C LEU A 39 7.81 8.10 -1.48
N LYS A 40 8.71 7.25 -0.99
CA LYS A 40 9.91 7.68 -0.27
C LYS A 40 11.12 7.18 -1.04
N GLU A 41 11.96 8.11 -1.46
CA GLU A 41 13.15 7.78 -2.28
C GLU A 41 14.41 7.76 -1.43
N ASN A 42 15.38 6.96 -1.85
CA ASN A 42 16.73 6.90 -1.26
C ASN A 42 16.73 6.58 0.23
N ILE A 43 15.95 5.57 0.60
CA ILE A 43 15.87 5.10 1.99
C ILE A 43 16.86 3.96 2.19
N VAL A 44 17.60 4.03 3.28
CA VAL A 44 18.50 2.94 3.70
C VAL A 44 17.74 2.04 4.66
N VAL A 45 17.57 0.77 4.27
CA VAL A 45 16.88 -0.22 5.10
C VAL A 45 17.87 -1.22 5.67
N ARG A 46 17.63 -1.64 6.90
CA ARG A 46 18.49 -2.58 7.64
C ARG A 46 19.95 -2.12 7.74
N ALA A 47 20.19 -0.79 7.66
CA ALA A 47 21.52 -0.19 7.62
C ALA A 47 22.45 -0.77 6.53
N LYS A 48 21.90 -1.36 5.48
CA LYS A 48 22.64 -2.16 4.50
C LYS A 48 22.26 -1.92 3.04
N PHE A 49 20.98 -1.65 2.75
CA PHE A 49 20.48 -1.60 1.37
C PHE A 49 19.79 -0.27 1.08
N LEU A 50 20.04 0.24 -0.13
CA LEU A 50 19.36 1.44 -0.63
C LEU A 50 18.10 1.04 -1.40
N CYS A 51 17.00 1.68 -1.12
CA CYS A 51 15.75 1.42 -1.83
C CYS A 51 14.85 2.65 -1.93
N ASP A 52 13.88 2.56 -2.82
CA ASP A 52 12.71 3.42 -2.83
C ASP A 52 11.54 2.64 -2.24
N ILE A 53 10.69 3.29 -1.46
CA ILE A 53 9.52 2.66 -0.82
C ILE A 53 8.26 3.19 -1.48
N PHE A 54 7.50 2.28 -2.08
CA PHE A 54 6.22 2.55 -2.74
C PHE A 54 5.09 2.09 -1.84
N SER A 55 4.31 3.03 -1.34
CA SER A 55 3.22 2.76 -0.40
C SER A 55 1.89 3.18 -1.00
N PRO A 56 1.23 2.29 -1.77
CA PRO A 56 -0.08 2.62 -2.31
C PRO A 56 -1.13 2.73 -1.20
N VAL A 57 -2.10 3.58 -1.44
CA VAL A 57 -3.31 3.68 -0.64
C VAL A 57 -4.43 3.09 -1.46
N PHE A 58 -5.17 2.15 -0.87
CA PHE A 58 -6.26 1.45 -1.54
C PHE A 58 -7.60 1.94 -1.05
N LYS A 59 -8.59 1.93 -1.94
CA LYS A 59 -9.98 2.16 -1.60
C LYS A 59 -10.76 0.89 -1.87
N ILE A 60 -11.47 0.39 -0.87
CA ILE A 60 -12.27 -0.83 -1.00
C ILE A 60 -13.41 -0.58 -1.98
N ALA A 61 -13.57 -1.48 -2.96
CA ALA A 61 -14.46 -1.29 -4.09
C ALA A 61 -15.83 -1.94 -3.93
N SER A 62 -15.97 -2.90 -3.00
CA SER A 62 -17.22 -3.66 -2.83
C SER A 62 -17.42 -4.09 -1.38
N GLY A 63 -18.63 -4.55 -1.07
CA GLY A 63 -18.98 -5.09 0.22
C GLY A 63 -19.30 -4.03 1.28
N GLU A 64 -19.32 -4.47 2.54
CA GLU A 64 -19.68 -3.65 3.69
C GLU A 64 -18.76 -2.43 3.88
N PHE A 65 -17.48 -2.59 3.56
CA PHE A 65 -16.47 -1.55 3.75
C PHE A 65 -16.19 -0.72 2.50
N LYS A 66 -17.04 -0.80 1.49
CA LYS A 66 -16.92 -0.03 0.25
C LYS A 66 -16.69 1.46 0.54
N GLY A 67 -15.70 2.03 -0.13
CA GLY A 67 -15.34 3.44 0.04
C GLY A 67 -14.35 3.73 1.15
N LYS A 68 -14.06 2.77 2.03
CA LYS A 68 -13.03 2.92 3.07
C LYS A 68 -11.64 2.75 2.48
N THR A 69 -10.66 3.40 3.08
CA THR A 69 -9.28 3.38 2.60
C THR A 69 -8.39 2.53 3.52
N VAL A 70 -7.42 1.87 2.90
CA VAL A 70 -6.40 1.08 3.59
C VAL A 70 -5.04 1.45 3.02
N LYS A 71 -4.08 1.70 3.90
CA LYS A 71 -2.69 1.93 3.51
C LYS A 71 -1.95 0.61 3.37
N SER A 72 -1.01 0.57 2.43
CA SER A 72 -0.10 -0.56 2.27
C SER A 72 1.03 -0.50 3.29
N LYS A 73 1.62 -1.66 3.58
CA LYS A 73 2.88 -1.75 4.31
C LYS A 73 4.06 -1.12 3.56
N GLY A 74 3.94 -0.90 2.27
CA GLY A 74 5.01 -0.45 1.39
C GLY A 74 5.71 -1.59 0.66
N PHE A 75 6.13 -1.31 -0.56
CA PHE A 75 6.88 -2.23 -1.40
C PHE A 75 8.24 -1.62 -1.71
N PHE A 76 9.30 -2.39 -1.47
CA PHE A 76 10.66 -1.93 -1.65
C PHE A 76 11.13 -2.20 -3.08
N ARG A 77 11.66 -1.16 -3.72
CA ARG A 77 12.39 -1.28 -4.97
C ARG A 77 13.85 -1.00 -4.68
N PHE A 78 14.63 -2.07 -4.53
CA PHE A 78 16.06 -1.98 -4.26
C PHE A 78 16.80 -1.48 -5.50
N LYS A 79 17.82 -0.66 -5.28
CA LYS A 79 18.64 -0.11 -6.33
C LYS A 79 20.12 -0.18 -5.97
N SER A 80 20.98 -0.16 -6.99
CA SER A 80 22.41 -0.15 -6.78
C SER A 80 22.83 1.15 -6.12
N PRO A 81 23.55 1.10 -4.99
CA PRO A 81 24.05 2.31 -4.36
C PRO A 81 25.23 2.90 -5.14
N ASP A 82 25.29 4.21 -5.23
CA ASP A 82 26.48 4.92 -5.66
C ASP A 82 27.55 4.75 -4.56
N LYS A 83 28.63 4.05 -4.88
CA LYS A 83 29.68 3.71 -3.91
C LYS A 83 30.46 4.93 -3.43
N GLU A 84 30.49 6.01 -4.18
CA GLU A 84 31.07 7.27 -3.72
C GLU A 84 30.26 7.92 -2.63
N LYS A 85 28.94 7.91 -2.78
CA LYS A 85 27.99 8.49 -1.81
C LYS A 85 27.67 7.52 -0.67
N TYR A 86 27.62 6.22 -0.95
CA TYR A 86 27.26 5.17 -0.01
C TYR A 86 28.30 4.04 -0.01
N PRO A 87 29.51 4.28 0.54
CA PRO A 87 30.60 3.30 0.44
C PRO A 87 30.35 1.99 1.20
N ASP A 88 29.49 2.02 2.23
CA ASP A 88 29.23 0.88 3.10
C ASP A 88 27.99 0.07 2.75
N LEU A 89 27.21 0.51 1.77
CA LEU A 89 25.99 -0.18 1.40
C LEU A 89 26.24 -1.31 0.40
N SER A 90 25.49 -2.39 0.57
CA SER A 90 25.51 -3.54 -0.34
C SER A 90 24.50 -3.36 -1.46
N ASP A 91 24.81 -3.96 -2.62
CA ASP A 91 23.91 -3.98 -3.76
C ASP A 91 22.90 -5.12 -3.62
N ASN A 92 21.62 -4.78 -3.58
CA ASN A 92 20.49 -5.73 -3.54
C ASN A 92 19.52 -5.49 -4.71
N SER A 93 19.98 -4.82 -5.77
CA SER A 93 19.16 -4.41 -6.90
C SER A 93 18.55 -5.57 -7.70
N GLY A 94 19.05 -6.78 -7.52
CA GLY A 94 18.48 -7.99 -8.14
C GLY A 94 17.35 -8.64 -7.33
N SER A 95 17.08 -8.18 -6.11
CA SER A 95 16.17 -8.84 -5.17
C SER A 95 14.85 -8.07 -4.99
N ASN A 96 14.13 -7.87 -6.09
CA ASN A 96 12.93 -7.03 -6.13
C ASN A 96 11.62 -7.82 -6.28
N LYS A 97 11.55 -9.00 -5.66
CA LYS A 97 10.38 -9.87 -5.77
C LYS A 97 9.07 -9.21 -5.29
N GLY A 98 9.14 -8.51 -4.18
CA GLY A 98 7.96 -7.81 -3.65
C GLY A 98 7.47 -6.70 -4.58
N TYR A 99 8.39 -5.90 -5.09
CA TYR A 99 8.06 -4.86 -6.06
C TYR A 99 7.52 -5.43 -7.38
N MET A 100 8.13 -6.52 -7.85
CA MET A 100 7.69 -7.22 -9.05
C MET A 100 6.24 -7.70 -8.91
N ARG A 101 5.89 -8.30 -7.78
CA ARG A 101 4.51 -8.72 -7.48
C ARG A 101 3.54 -7.55 -7.44
N PHE A 102 3.98 -6.43 -6.87
CA PHE A 102 3.18 -5.22 -6.81
C PHE A 102 2.81 -4.70 -8.20
N ILE A 103 3.78 -4.53 -9.08
CA ILE A 103 3.52 -4.04 -10.43
C ILE A 103 2.73 -5.03 -11.28
N GLU A 104 3.01 -6.33 -11.17
CA GLU A 104 2.26 -7.37 -11.89
C GLU A 104 0.79 -7.42 -11.43
N ALA A 105 0.54 -7.28 -10.14
CA ALA A 105 -0.82 -7.25 -9.60
C ALA A 105 -1.66 -6.09 -10.17
N LEU A 106 -1.01 -5.01 -10.59
CA LEU A 106 -1.65 -3.86 -11.21
C LEU A 106 -1.67 -3.93 -12.76
N GLY A 107 -1.30 -5.09 -13.32
CA GLY A 107 -1.33 -5.31 -14.76
C GLY A 107 -0.15 -4.73 -15.52
N ILE A 108 0.91 -4.32 -14.85
CA ILE A 108 2.10 -3.79 -15.47
C ILE A 108 3.07 -4.94 -15.78
N LYS A 109 3.49 -5.03 -17.04
CA LYS A 109 4.46 -6.04 -17.47
C LYS A 109 5.82 -5.37 -17.69
N PRO A 110 6.83 -5.70 -16.89
CA PRO A 110 8.17 -5.15 -17.11
C PRO A 110 8.81 -5.75 -18.36
N GLU A 111 9.67 -4.95 -18.99
CA GLU A 111 10.51 -5.44 -20.09
C GLU A 111 11.48 -6.48 -19.56
N SER A 112 11.75 -7.49 -20.38
CA SER A 112 12.70 -8.55 -20.04
C SER A 112 13.74 -8.75 -21.12
N LYS A 113 14.89 -9.27 -20.72
CA LYS A 113 15.93 -9.72 -21.64
C LYS A 113 16.60 -10.95 -21.08
N GLU A 114 17.20 -11.76 -21.94
CA GLU A 114 18.00 -12.89 -21.50
C GLU A 114 19.48 -12.53 -21.43
N VAL A 115 20.11 -12.86 -20.33
CA VAL A 115 21.53 -12.67 -20.08
C VAL A 115 22.08 -13.97 -19.49
N ASP A 116 23.01 -14.59 -20.16
CA ASP A 116 23.66 -15.85 -19.73
C ASP A 116 22.66 -16.97 -19.35
N GLY A 117 21.58 -17.10 -20.16
CA GLY A 117 20.53 -18.09 -19.91
C GLY A 117 19.51 -17.72 -18.83
N ASN A 118 19.65 -16.55 -18.21
CA ASN A 118 18.72 -16.05 -17.21
C ASN A 118 17.85 -14.91 -17.76
N THR A 119 16.59 -14.90 -17.40
CA THR A 119 15.68 -13.80 -17.73
C THR A 119 15.82 -12.70 -16.70
N ILE A 120 16.17 -11.50 -17.16
CA ILE A 120 16.32 -10.31 -16.31
C ILE A 120 15.23 -9.30 -16.68
N TYR A 121 14.60 -8.71 -15.67
CA TYR A 121 13.53 -7.74 -15.86
C TYR A 121 14.00 -6.33 -15.54
N LYS A 122 13.60 -5.39 -16.41
CA LYS A 122 13.76 -3.97 -16.14
C LYS A 122 12.51 -3.50 -15.41
N LEU A 123 12.63 -3.17 -14.12
CA LEU A 123 11.50 -2.76 -13.30
C LEU A 123 11.18 -1.28 -13.53
N PRO A 124 9.94 -0.94 -13.89
CA PRO A 124 9.55 0.45 -14.07
C PRO A 124 9.51 1.19 -12.73
N PHE A 125 9.76 2.48 -12.79
CA PHE A 125 9.54 3.37 -11.66
C PHE A 125 8.12 3.95 -11.81
N VAL A 126 7.15 3.38 -11.09
CA VAL A 126 5.76 3.80 -11.20
C VAL A 126 5.49 5.05 -10.38
N LYS A 127 4.68 5.93 -10.93
CA LYS A 127 4.20 7.14 -10.26
C LYS A 127 2.71 7.01 -9.96
N SER A 128 2.22 7.85 -9.07
CA SER A 128 0.82 7.80 -8.65
C SER A 128 -0.15 7.80 -9.83
N TYR A 129 0.07 8.68 -10.82
CA TYR A 129 -0.81 8.76 -12.00
C TYR A 129 -0.77 7.52 -12.90
N ASP A 130 0.30 6.71 -12.82
CA ASP A 130 0.40 5.48 -13.63
C ASP A 130 -0.52 4.38 -13.11
N ILE A 131 -0.81 4.36 -11.82
CA ILE A 131 -1.50 3.26 -11.15
C ILE A 131 -2.82 3.67 -10.49
N GLU A 132 -3.11 4.96 -10.38
CA GLU A 132 -4.34 5.46 -9.78
C GLU A 132 -5.56 4.91 -10.51
N GLY A 133 -6.51 4.37 -9.77
CA GLY A 133 -7.71 3.74 -10.31
C GLY A 133 -7.55 2.27 -10.71
N SER A 134 -6.34 1.72 -10.69
CA SER A 134 -6.12 0.32 -11.05
C SER A 134 -6.81 -0.63 -10.08
N PRO A 135 -7.61 -1.60 -10.57
CA PRO A 135 -8.26 -2.58 -9.72
C PRO A 135 -7.27 -3.66 -9.25
N CYS A 136 -7.51 -4.16 -8.06
CA CYS A 136 -6.70 -5.22 -7.45
C CYS A 136 -7.47 -5.93 -6.35
N ILE A 137 -6.86 -6.99 -5.83
CA ILE A 137 -7.33 -7.65 -4.61
C ILE A 137 -6.24 -7.42 -3.56
N ILE A 138 -6.65 -7.00 -2.38
CA ILE A 138 -5.73 -6.77 -1.27
C ILE A 138 -6.03 -7.73 -0.12
N LYS A 139 -4.97 -8.18 0.55
CA LYS A 139 -5.08 -8.91 1.81
C LYS A 139 -4.76 -7.95 2.95
N VAL A 140 -5.75 -7.72 3.80
CA VAL A 140 -5.63 -6.84 4.96
C VAL A 140 -5.29 -7.65 6.19
N GLU A 141 -4.26 -7.23 6.90
CA GLU A 141 -3.88 -7.75 8.20
C GLU A 141 -3.77 -6.59 9.17
N HIS A 142 -3.92 -6.86 10.46
CA HIS A 142 -3.79 -5.84 11.49
C HIS A 142 -2.35 -5.73 11.96
N ASP A 143 -1.82 -4.53 11.87
CA ASP A 143 -0.55 -4.15 12.49
C ASP A 143 -0.85 -3.63 13.90
N LYS A 144 -0.18 -4.19 14.90
CA LYS A 144 -0.42 -3.85 16.30
C LYS A 144 0.87 -3.36 16.94
N TRP A 145 0.77 -2.26 17.66
CA TRP A 145 1.90 -1.76 18.46
C TRP A 145 1.38 -1.04 19.70
N THR A 146 2.28 -0.82 20.63
CA THR A 146 2.00 -0.03 21.84
C THR A 146 2.55 1.38 21.63
N ASN A 147 1.71 2.39 21.83
CA ASN A 147 2.12 3.78 21.72
C ASN A 147 2.87 4.24 22.99
N ASN A 148 3.33 5.50 22.99
CA ASN A 148 4.06 6.08 24.11
C ASN A 148 3.25 6.18 25.42
N ASP A 149 1.94 6.15 25.33
CA ASP A 149 1.02 6.18 26.49
C ASP A 149 0.71 4.78 27.04
N GLY A 150 1.31 3.73 26.47
CA GLY A 150 1.07 2.35 26.88
C GLY A 150 -0.21 1.74 26.31
N GLU A 151 -0.86 2.41 25.38
CA GLU A 151 -2.08 1.91 24.73
C GLU A 151 -1.76 1.04 23.51
N GLU A 152 -2.50 -0.05 23.34
CA GLU A 152 -2.41 -0.87 22.14
C GLU A 152 -3.09 -0.16 20.98
N VAL A 153 -2.34 0.04 19.90
CA VAL A 153 -2.87 0.61 18.65
C VAL A 153 -2.96 -0.49 17.60
N VAL A 154 -4.11 -0.59 16.96
CA VAL A 154 -4.38 -1.54 15.87
C VAL A 154 -4.66 -0.75 14.60
N MET A 155 -3.95 -1.08 13.52
CA MET A 155 -4.13 -0.44 12.23
C MET A 155 -4.25 -1.50 11.13
N PRO A 156 -5.33 -1.48 10.34
CA PRO A 156 -5.41 -2.36 9.18
C PRO A 156 -4.41 -1.90 8.10
N LYS A 157 -3.68 -2.86 7.54
CA LYS A 157 -2.73 -2.62 6.45
C LYS A 157 -2.89 -3.65 5.36
N ALA A 158 -2.81 -3.21 4.12
CA ALA A 158 -2.72 -4.13 2.98
C ALA A 158 -1.32 -4.73 2.95
N MET A 159 -1.21 -5.97 3.35
CA MET A 159 0.06 -6.69 3.45
C MET A 159 0.44 -7.39 2.14
N ASN A 160 -0.54 -7.75 1.34
CA ASN A 160 -0.34 -8.36 0.04
C ASN A 160 -1.32 -7.78 -0.97
N ILE A 161 -0.92 -7.85 -2.23
CA ILE A 161 -1.71 -7.40 -3.36
C ILE A 161 -1.71 -8.49 -4.43
N PHE A 162 -2.86 -8.69 -5.07
CA PHE A 162 -3.06 -9.69 -6.11
C PHE A 162 -3.80 -9.09 -7.30
N GLU A 163 -3.61 -9.68 -8.45
CA GLU A 163 -4.31 -9.28 -9.65
C GLU A 163 -5.83 -9.42 -9.46
N TRP A 164 -6.55 -8.38 -9.86
CA TRP A 164 -8.01 -8.40 -9.82
C TRP A 164 -8.56 -9.38 -10.85
N LYS A 165 -9.49 -10.23 -10.39
CA LYS A 165 -10.25 -11.14 -11.24
C LYS A 165 -11.73 -10.94 -10.95
N GLU A 166 -12.51 -10.75 -12.01
CA GLU A 166 -13.94 -10.49 -11.89
C GLU A 166 -14.66 -11.55 -11.06
N GLY A 167 -15.43 -11.10 -10.06
CA GLY A 167 -16.22 -11.97 -9.20
C GLY A 167 -15.44 -12.70 -8.12
N LYS A 168 -14.15 -12.39 -7.88
CA LYS A 168 -13.32 -13.13 -6.92
C LYS A 168 -12.58 -12.23 -5.92
N ALA A 169 -13.26 -11.91 -4.84
CA ALA A 169 -12.60 -11.52 -3.60
C ALA A 169 -12.28 -12.73 -2.69
N ASP A 170 -12.50 -13.95 -3.19
CA ASP A 170 -12.25 -15.20 -2.48
C ASP A 170 -10.77 -15.57 -2.52
N THR A 171 -10.21 -15.90 -1.35
CA THR A 171 -8.80 -16.25 -1.19
C THR A 171 -8.45 -17.69 -1.56
N SER A 172 -9.43 -18.54 -1.86
CA SER A 172 -9.22 -19.96 -2.09
C SER A 172 -8.29 -20.28 -3.26
N ASP A 173 -8.26 -19.40 -4.27
CA ASP A 173 -7.44 -19.55 -5.46
C ASP A 173 -6.16 -18.71 -5.44
N LEU A 174 -5.85 -18.04 -4.33
CA LEU A 174 -4.69 -17.17 -4.22
C LEU A 174 -3.50 -17.91 -3.61
N PRO A 175 -2.28 -17.68 -4.13
CA PRO A 175 -1.09 -18.40 -3.68
C PRO A 175 -0.49 -17.82 -2.40
N PHE A 176 -1.14 -18.01 -1.30
CA PHE A 176 -0.51 -17.71 -0.01
C PHE A 176 -0.46 -18.87 0.96
#